data_efa3225c00b51cbc82264d4ebad1a9e7
#
_entry.id   efa3225c00b51cbc82264d4ebad1a9e7
#
_cell.length_a   1.000
_cell.length_b   1.000
_cell.length_c   1.000
_cell.angle_alpha   90.00
_cell.angle_beta   90.00
_cell.angle_gamma   90.00
#
_symmetry.space_group_name_H-M   'P 1'
#
loop_
_entity.id
_entity.type
_entity.pdbx_description
1 polymer ?
#
loop_
_entity_poly.entity_id
_entity_poly.type
_entity_poly.pdbx_seq_one_letter_code
_entity_poly.pdbx_strand_id
1 'polypeptide(L)'
;MYLKTDGLVLRQVNYQDNDQILTVLTKDHGLMTLRARGVRSRASRLKGACQLLTYSEFTIFENRGFHTVDEAAPIEMFTGIRTDIELLALASYFAQAAELLSQEDMPSPELLSLTLNALYALSRRRGEPRLVKAAFELRAACLSGYTPELSGCAVCGAPAPERFDVRGGILCCTSCSAGEGLRLPLSAGALAAMRYIISCDPKRVFSFRLEGRAVKELCDIAETYLQTQLERGFYTLDFYKSLLNE
;
A
#
# COMPACT_ATOMS: atom_id res chain seq x y z
N MET A 1 -4.09 -25.34 18.51
CA MET A 1 -2.63 -25.15 18.32
C MET A 1 -2.32 -23.68 18.60
N TYR A 2 -1.08 -23.36 19.07
CA TYR A 2 -0.64 -21.96 19.19
C TYR A 2 0.35 -21.65 18.07
N LEU A 3 0.22 -20.46 17.48
CA LEU A 3 1.18 -19.94 16.52
C LEU A 3 1.58 -18.51 16.92
N LYS A 4 2.82 -18.12 16.59
CA LYS A 4 3.34 -16.77 16.80
C LYS A 4 3.72 -16.16 15.47
N THR A 5 3.30 -14.93 15.23
CA THR A 5 3.67 -14.17 14.03
C THR A 5 3.58 -12.68 14.27
N ASP A 6 4.39 -11.92 13.55
CA ASP A 6 4.24 -10.47 13.47
C ASP A 6 3.22 -10.12 12.38
N GLY A 7 2.43 -9.07 12.60
CA GLY A 7 1.44 -8.65 11.61
C GLY A 7 0.97 -7.22 11.77
N LEU A 8 0.53 -6.64 10.65
CA LEU A 8 -0.05 -5.31 10.58
C LEU A 8 -1.58 -5.41 10.55
N VAL A 9 -2.26 -4.72 11.46
CA VAL A 9 -3.73 -4.65 11.48
C VAL A 9 -4.20 -3.74 10.35
N LEU A 10 -4.80 -4.34 9.31
CA LEU A 10 -5.29 -3.63 8.12
C LEU A 10 -6.74 -3.17 8.28
N ARG A 11 -7.56 -3.93 9.02
CA ARG A 11 -8.99 -3.63 9.23
C ARG A 11 -9.48 -4.16 10.56
N GLN A 12 -10.46 -3.44 11.14
CA GLN A 12 -11.15 -3.81 12.36
C GLN A 12 -12.66 -3.74 12.14
N VAL A 13 -13.38 -4.74 12.62
CA VAL A 13 -14.84 -4.75 12.63
C VAL A 13 -15.32 -5.12 14.03
N ASN A 14 -16.23 -4.32 14.60
CA ASN A 14 -16.82 -4.63 15.89
C ASN A 14 -17.66 -5.92 15.79
N TYR A 15 -17.48 -6.80 16.74
CA TYR A 15 -18.17 -8.08 16.80
C TYR A 15 -18.62 -8.35 18.22
N GLN A 16 -19.92 -8.66 18.40
CA GLN A 16 -20.54 -8.78 19.72
C GLN A 16 -20.28 -7.54 20.61
N ASP A 17 -20.46 -7.65 21.92
CA ASP A 17 -20.41 -6.50 22.83
C ASP A 17 -18.99 -5.91 22.98
N ASN A 18 -17.99 -6.75 23.13
CA ASN A 18 -16.63 -6.33 23.46
C ASN A 18 -15.54 -6.87 22.55
N ASP A 19 -15.88 -7.66 21.54
CA ASP A 19 -14.94 -8.29 20.62
C ASP A 19 -14.74 -7.46 19.35
N GLN A 20 -13.65 -7.75 18.66
CA GLN A 20 -13.42 -7.29 17.28
C GLN A 20 -12.92 -8.44 16.41
N ILE A 21 -13.26 -8.39 15.13
CA ILE A 21 -12.61 -9.15 14.08
C ILE A 21 -11.58 -8.25 13.43
N LEU A 22 -10.36 -8.74 13.37
CA LEU A 22 -9.22 -8.06 12.77
C LEU A 22 -8.85 -8.76 11.47
N THR A 23 -8.58 -7.98 10.43
CA THR A 23 -7.85 -8.45 9.25
C THR A 23 -6.39 -8.04 9.41
N VAL A 24 -5.48 -9.00 9.45
CA VAL A 24 -4.06 -8.78 9.74
C VAL A 24 -3.22 -9.33 8.61
N LEU A 25 -2.36 -8.50 8.03
CA LEU A 25 -1.32 -8.96 7.11
C LEU A 25 -0.13 -9.43 7.95
N THR A 26 0.08 -10.74 7.96
CA THR A 26 1.11 -11.37 8.77
C THR A 26 2.38 -11.63 7.96
N LYS A 27 3.48 -11.76 8.66
CA LYS A 27 4.79 -12.04 8.06
C LYS A 27 4.85 -13.45 7.46
N ASP A 28 4.30 -14.43 8.17
CA ASP A 28 4.56 -15.85 7.91
C ASP A 28 3.33 -16.62 7.37
N HIS A 29 2.11 -16.04 7.48
CA HIS A 29 0.85 -16.72 7.16
C HIS A 29 -0.04 -15.94 6.19
N GLY A 30 0.50 -14.90 5.50
CA GLY A 30 -0.31 -14.07 4.61
C GLY A 30 -1.38 -13.28 5.34
N LEU A 31 -2.54 -13.14 4.72
CA LEU A 31 -3.69 -12.46 5.32
C LEU A 31 -4.40 -13.39 6.30
N MET A 32 -4.64 -12.92 7.52
CA MET A 32 -5.34 -13.67 8.56
C MET A 32 -6.53 -12.90 9.10
N THR A 33 -7.62 -13.63 9.35
CA THR A 33 -8.78 -13.11 10.09
C THR A 33 -8.70 -13.59 11.54
N LEU A 34 -8.54 -12.63 12.49
CA LEU A 34 -8.35 -12.92 13.91
C LEU A 34 -9.50 -12.37 14.73
N ARG A 35 -10.04 -13.16 15.68
CA ARG A 35 -10.96 -12.67 16.69
C ARG A 35 -10.19 -12.18 17.91
N ALA A 36 -10.30 -10.88 18.23
CA ALA A 36 -9.76 -10.28 19.45
C ALA A 36 -10.88 -10.18 20.51
N ARG A 37 -10.91 -11.15 21.44
CA ARG A 37 -11.94 -11.23 22.48
C ARG A 37 -11.75 -10.16 23.54
N GLY A 38 -12.84 -9.49 23.93
CA GLY A 38 -12.85 -8.49 24.97
C GLY A 38 -11.97 -7.27 24.71
N VAL A 39 -11.47 -7.08 23.47
CA VAL A 39 -10.51 -6.01 23.10
C VAL A 39 -11.07 -4.61 23.34
N ARG A 40 -12.40 -4.42 23.27
CA ARG A 40 -13.08 -3.14 23.49
C ARG A 40 -13.35 -2.85 24.97
N SER A 41 -13.15 -3.82 25.85
CA SER A 41 -13.31 -3.60 27.30
C SER A 41 -12.27 -2.59 27.79
N ARG A 42 -12.63 -1.84 28.85
CA ARG A 42 -11.73 -0.80 29.41
C ARG A 42 -10.41 -1.37 29.92
N ALA A 43 -10.43 -2.57 30.47
CA ALA A 43 -9.29 -3.25 31.07
C ALA A 43 -8.51 -4.16 30.10
N SER A 44 -8.84 -4.16 28.82
CA SER A 44 -8.21 -5.07 27.86
C SER A 44 -6.74 -4.75 27.64
N ARG A 45 -5.87 -5.76 27.83
CA ARG A 45 -4.44 -5.69 27.51
C ARG A 45 -4.17 -5.72 26.00
N LEU A 46 -5.10 -6.25 25.19
CA LEU A 46 -4.97 -6.36 23.74
C LEU A 46 -5.23 -5.03 23.01
N LYS A 47 -5.83 -4.04 23.68
CA LYS A 47 -6.35 -2.84 23.05
C LYS A 47 -5.31 -2.05 22.24
N GLY A 48 -4.10 -1.91 22.76
CA GLY A 48 -3.03 -1.17 22.04
C GLY A 48 -2.54 -1.90 20.79
N ALA A 49 -2.27 -3.19 20.94
CA ALA A 49 -1.71 -4.02 19.86
C ALA A 49 -2.71 -4.32 18.73
N CYS A 50 -4.00 -4.34 19.05
CA CYS A 50 -5.05 -4.64 18.07
C CYS A 50 -5.62 -3.41 17.36
N GLN A 51 -5.05 -2.20 17.54
CA GLN A 51 -5.53 -1.00 16.85
C GLN A 51 -5.22 -1.04 15.35
N LEU A 52 -6.11 -0.42 14.57
CA LEU A 52 -5.90 -0.20 13.14
C LEU A 52 -4.52 0.41 12.88
N LEU A 53 -3.81 -0.06 11.85
CA LEU A 53 -2.46 0.39 11.47
C LEU A 53 -1.41 0.19 12.58
N THR A 54 -1.61 -0.75 13.50
CA THR A 54 -0.57 -1.14 14.46
C THR A 54 0.12 -2.41 13.96
N TYR A 55 1.43 -2.39 13.92
CA TYR A 55 2.26 -3.57 13.70
C TYR A 55 2.58 -4.20 15.04
N SER A 56 2.23 -5.48 15.21
CA SER A 56 2.29 -6.17 16.51
C SER A 56 2.78 -7.59 16.36
N GLU A 57 3.40 -8.11 17.43
CA GLU A 57 3.59 -9.54 17.63
C GLU A 57 2.28 -10.13 18.18
N PHE A 58 1.80 -11.20 17.58
CA PHE A 58 0.59 -11.91 17.99
C PHE A 58 0.91 -13.34 18.41
N THR A 59 0.35 -13.77 19.54
CA THR A 59 0.17 -15.18 19.90
C THR A 59 -1.27 -15.54 19.63
N ILE A 60 -1.48 -16.47 18.73
CA ILE A 60 -2.81 -16.83 18.17
C ILE A 60 -3.12 -18.26 18.58
N PHE A 61 -4.30 -18.47 19.16
CA PHE A 61 -4.86 -19.80 19.39
C PHE A 61 -5.75 -20.21 18.22
N GLU A 62 -5.37 -21.30 17.56
CA GLU A 62 -6.13 -21.89 16.48
C GLU A 62 -6.97 -23.07 17.00
N ASN A 63 -8.27 -23.04 16.69
CA ASN A 63 -9.20 -24.12 16.98
C ASN A 63 -10.19 -24.30 15.83
N ARG A 64 -10.14 -25.46 15.16
CA ARG A 64 -11.05 -25.81 14.05
C ARG A 64 -11.14 -24.75 12.95
N GLY A 65 -10.00 -24.17 12.57
CA GLY A 65 -9.93 -23.13 11.54
C GLY A 65 -10.29 -21.72 12.04
N PHE A 66 -10.62 -21.55 13.32
CA PHE A 66 -10.85 -20.24 13.91
C PHE A 66 -9.58 -19.74 14.64
N HIS A 67 -9.20 -18.52 14.34
CA HIS A 67 -8.04 -17.88 14.93
C HIS A 67 -8.47 -16.85 15.98
N THR A 68 -8.00 -17.01 17.21
CA THR A 68 -8.28 -16.09 18.32
C THR A 68 -6.97 -15.52 18.84
N VAL A 69 -6.92 -14.21 19.03
CA VAL A 69 -5.77 -13.55 19.68
C VAL A 69 -5.77 -13.92 21.16
N ASP A 70 -4.71 -14.58 21.62
CA ASP A 70 -4.47 -14.92 23.00
C ASP A 70 -3.65 -13.81 23.68
N GLU A 71 -2.51 -13.45 23.06
CA GLU A 71 -1.66 -12.34 23.48
C GLU A 71 -1.27 -11.49 22.27
N ALA A 72 -1.05 -10.20 22.50
CA ALA A 72 -0.50 -9.30 21.49
C ALA A 72 0.32 -8.18 22.14
N ALA A 73 1.46 -7.86 21.53
CA ALA A 73 2.35 -6.77 21.93
C ALA A 73 2.63 -5.83 20.75
N PRO A 74 2.43 -4.50 20.89
CA PRO A 74 2.70 -3.58 19.80
C PRO A 74 4.20 -3.45 19.55
N ILE A 75 4.63 -3.55 18.30
CA ILE A 75 6.00 -3.31 17.83
C ILE A 75 6.12 -1.86 17.36
N GLU A 76 5.18 -1.39 16.52
CA GLU A 76 5.14 -0.02 16.02
C GLU A 76 3.68 0.45 15.82
N MET A 77 3.35 1.63 16.36
CA MET A 77 1.99 2.17 16.35
C MET A 77 1.80 3.32 15.34
N PHE A 78 2.86 3.78 14.70
CA PHE A 78 2.85 4.89 13.74
C PHE A 78 2.09 6.13 14.24
N THR A 79 2.37 6.55 15.46
CA THR A 79 1.59 7.59 16.18
C THR A 79 1.50 8.92 15.43
N GLY A 80 2.52 9.27 14.62
CA GLY A 80 2.52 10.49 13.81
C GLY A 80 1.41 10.54 12.74
N ILE A 81 0.85 9.39 12.33
CA ILE A 81 -0.28 9.34 11.40
C ILE A 81 -1.59 9.69 12.12
N ARG A 82 -1.74 9.32 13.38
CA ARG A 82 -3.00 9.41 14.14
C ARG A 82 -3.42 10.83 14.49
N THR A 83 -2.51 11.78 14.40
CA THR A 83 -2.74 13.19 14.73
C THR A 83 -3.09 14.05 13.51
N ASP A 84 -3.19 13.44 12.32
CA ASP A 84 -3.38 14.13 11.05
C ASP A 84 -4.37 13.33 10.20
N ILE A 85 -5.53 13.94 9.90
CA ILE A 85 -6.63 13.23 9.22
C ILE A 85 -6.27 12.86 7.77
N GLU A 86 -5.50 13.68 7.07
CA GLU A 86 -5.06 13.40 5.72
C GLU A 86 -4.09 12.21 5.70
N LEU A 87 -3.12 12.21 6.63
CA LEU A 87 -2.18 11.09 6.76
C LEU A 87 -2.90 9.80 7.17
N LEU A 88 -3.90 9.89 8.05
CA LEU A 88 -4.69 8.73 8.46
C LEU A 88 -5.52 8.17 7.30
N ALA A 89 -6.13 9.04 6.49
CA ALA A 89 -6.87 8.64 5.30
C ALA A 89 -5.96 7.96 4.27
N LEU A 90 -4.78 8.54 4.00
CA LEU A 90 -3.79 7.96 3.09
C LEU A 90 -3.26 6.61 3.61
N ALA A 91 -2.98 6.49 4.89
CA ALA A 91 -2.56 5.24 5.51
C ALA A 91 -3.66 4.15 5.45
N SER A 92 -4.92 4.55 5.59
CA SER A 92 -6.08 3.66 5.42
C SER A 92 -6.21 3.17 3.98
N TYR A 93 -5.87 4.00 3.00
CA TYR A 93 -5.78 3.58 1.61
C TYR A 93 -4.67 2.53 1.41
N PHE A 94 -3.48 2.71 1.99
CA PHE A 94 -2.43 1.70 1.91
C PHE A 94 -2.86 0.38 2.55
N ALA A 95 -3.58 0.43 3.68
CA ALA A 95 -4.11 -0.76 4.31
C ALA A 95 -5.15 -1.48 3.44
N GLN A 96 -6.09 -0.74 2.81
CA GLN A 96 -7.06 -1.32 1.90
C GLN A 96 -6.39 -1.94 0.66
N ALA A 97 -5.39 -1.27 0.08
CA ALA A 97 -4.64 -1.80 -1.05
C ALA A 97 -3.86 -3.06 -0.65
N ALA A 98 -3.19 -3.07 0.50
CA ALA A 98 -2.48 -4.23 1.01
C ALA A 98 -3.42 -5.41 1.30
N GLU A 99 -4.62 -5.16 1.88
CA GLU A 99 -5.64 -6.20 2.07
C GLU A 99 -6.07 -6.81 0.74
N LEU A 100 -6.31 -5.98 -0.28
CA LEU A 100 -6.76 -6.42 -1.59
C LEU A 100 -5.71 -7.25 -2.34
N LEU A 101 -4.43 -6.91 -2.18
CA LEU A 101 -3.30 -7.55 -2.87
C LEU A 101 -2.77 -8.78 -2.13
N SER A 102 -3.29 -9.07 -0.94
CA SER A 102 -2.88 -10.20 -0.11
C SER A 102 -3.88 -11.34 -0.20
N GLN A 103 -3.41 -12.56 0.04
CA GLN A 103 -4.23 -13.75 0.09
C GLN A 103 -4.05 -14.48 1.42
N GLU A 104 -5.07 -15.24 1.83
CA GLU A 104 -4.99 -16.16 2.98
C GLU A 104 -3.98 -17.27 2.69
N ASP A 105 -3.22 -17.67 3.70
CA ASP A 105 -2.19 -18.73 3.62
C ASP A 105 -1.09 -18.51 2.58
N MET A 106 -0.99 -17.31 2.03
CA MET A 106 0.07 -16.93 1.08
C MET A 106 0.89 -15.74 1.62
N PRO A 107 2.03 -15.99 2.29
CA PRO A 107 2.89 -14.93 2.79
C PRO A 107 3.38 -14.00 1.68
N SER A 108 3.33 -12.70 1.93
CA SER A 108 3.88 -11.66 1.05
C SER A 108 4.72 -10.68 1.87
N PRO A 109 5.92 -11.09 2.30
CA PRO A 109 6.79 -10.29 3.15
C PRO A 109 7.23 -8.99 2.47
N GLU A 110 7.35 -8.98 1.15
CA GLU A 110 7.68 -7.78 0.37
C GLU A 110 6.56 -6.74 0.44
N LEU A 111 5.29 -7.16 0.33
CA LEU A 111 4.13 -6.25 0.41
C LEU A 111 3.95 -5.75 1.85
N LEU A 112 4.13 -6.61 2.85
CA LEU A 112 4.14 -6.19 4.26
C LEU A 112 5.24 -5.15 4.50
N SER A 113 6.46 -5.41 4.04
CA SER A 113 7.59 -4.49 4.17
C SER A 113 7.33 -3.16 3.46
N LEU A 114 6.79 -3.17 2.25
CA LEU A 114 6.40 -1.97 1.51
C LEU A 114 5.40 -1.14 2.30
N THR A 115 4.35 -1.79 2.83
CA THR A 115 3.29 -1.12 3.59
C THR A 115 3.83 -0.52 4.89
N LEU A 116 4.63 -1.27 5.65
CA LEU A 116 5.27 -0.78 6.88
C LEU A 116 6.19 0.42 6.61
N ASN A 117 6.99 0.36 5.54
CA ASN A 117 7.88 1.45 5.16
C ASN A 117 7.11 2.71 4.70
N ALA A 118 5.98 2.55 4.00
CA ALA A 118 5.09 3.65 3.64
C ALA A 118 4.48 4.31 4.88
N LEU A 119 3.94 3.52 5.81
CA LEU A 119 3.41 4.02 7.08
C LEU A 119 4.50 4.73 7.91
N TYR A 120 5.71 4.18 7.95
CA TYR A 120 6.84 4.80 8.62
C TYR A 120 7.22 6.14 7.99
N ALA A 121 7.27 6.22 6.65
CA ALA A 121 7.55 7.47 5.94
C ALA A 121 6.50 8.55 6.26
N LEU A 122 5.20 8.21 6.26
CA LEU A 122 4.13 9.13 6.66
C LEU A 122 4.24 9.53 8.14
N SER A 123 4.40 8.57 9.04
CA SER A 123 4.47 8.80 10.49
C SER A 123 5.63 9.72 10.88
N ARG A 124 6.77 9.61 10.20
CA ARG A 124 7.98 10.41 10.44
C ARG A 124 8.07 11.64 9.53
N ARG A 125 7.03 11.92 8.73
CA ARG A 125 7.00 13.01 7.74
C ARG A 125 8.25 13.01 6.83
N ARG A 126 8.68 11.82 6.41
CA ARG A 126 9.81 11.62 5.50
C ARG A 126 9.32 11.58 4.06
N GLY A 127 9.45 12.70 3.38
CA GLY A 127 8.97 12.86 2.01
C GLY A 127 7.58 13.47 1.93
N GLU A 128 7.21 13.87 0.73
CA GLU A 128 5.90 14.43 0.43
C GLU A 128 4.86 13.29 0.35
N PRO A 129 3.71 13.37 1.04
CA PRO A 129 2.71 12.29 1.07
C PRO A 129 2.26 11.80 -0.32
N ARG A 130 2.14 12.73 -1.32
CA ARG A 130 1.81 12.37 -2.71
C ARG A 130 2.86 11.49 -3.35
N LEU A 131 4.14 11.75 -3.10
CA LEU A 131 5.25 10.95 -3.65
C LEU A 131 5.33 9.60 -2.95
N VAL A 132 5.07 9.54 -1.64
CA VAL A 132 4.95 8.26 -0.90
C VAL A 132 3.82 7.43 -1.48
N LYS A 133 2.65 8.05 -1.77
CA LYS A 133 1.52 7.38 -2.41
C LYS A 133 1.89 6.81 -3.77
N ALA A 134 2.44 7.63 -4.68
CA ALA A 134 2.80 7.19 -6.03
C ALA A 134 3.85 6.07 -6.02
N ALA A 135 4.85 6.15 -5.14
CA ALA A 135 5.86 5.10 -4.99
C ALA A 135 5.26 3.80 -4.44
N PHE A 136 4.36 3.88 -3.46
CA PHE A 136 3.63 2.72 -2.95
C PHE A 136 2.82 2.06 -4.07
N GLU A 137 2.03 2.82 -4.82
CA GLU A 137 1.17 2.32 -5.90
C GLU A 137 1.95 1.60 -6.99
N LEU A 138 3.01 2.21 -7.51
CA LEU A 138 3.85 1.58 -8.53
C LEU A 138 4.54 0.31 -8.01
N ARG A 139 5.08 0.35 -6.81
CA ARG A 139 5.76 -0.81 -6.24
C ARG A 139 4.77 -1.93 -5.91
N ALA A 140 3.57 -1.61 -5.42
CA ALA A 140 2.50 -2.56 -5.17
C ALA A 140 2.05 -3.24 -6.47
N ALA A 141 1.89 -2.47 -7.57
CA ALA A 141 1.61 -3.04 -8.89
C ALA A 141 2.69 -4.03 -9.32
N CYS A 142 3.98 -3.69 -9.16
CA CYS A 142 5.08 -4.60 -9.48
C CYS A 142 5.04 -5.89 -8.66
N LEU A 143 4.78 -5.80 -7.35
CA LEU A 143 4.70 -6.96 -6.46
C LEU A 143 3.50 -7.86 -6.79
N SER A 144 2.48 -7.31 -7.45
CA SER A 144 1.30 -8.04 -7.92
C SER A 144 1.44 -8.59 -9.34
N GLY A 145 2.65 -8.54 -9.92
CA GLY A 145 2.92 -9.06 -11.27
C GLY A 145 2.74 -8.05 -12.40
N TYR A 146 2.34 -6.81 -12.10
CA TYR A 146 2.14 -5.75 -13.09
C TYR A 146 3.35 -4.81 -13.12
N THR A 147 4.52 -5.32 -13.50
CA THR A 147 5.72 -4.48 -13.65
C THR A 147 5.68 -3.77 -15.01
N PRO A 148 5.66 -2.41 -15.05
CA PRO A 148 5.65 -1.70 -16.32
C PRO A 148 6.99 -1.82 -17.06
N GLU A 149 6.94 -1.89 -18.39
CA GLU A 149 8.12 -1.90 -19.24
C GLU A 149 8.59 -0.46 -19.53
N LEU A 150 9.71 -0.08 -18.93
CA LEU A 150 10.24 1.28 -18.95
C LEU A 150 11.59 1.44 -19.67
N SER A 151 12.01 0.49 -20.50
CA SER A 151 13.30 0.57 -21.22
C SER A 151 13.29 1.64 -22.31
N GLY A 152 12.20 1.73 -23.06
CA GLY A 152 12.03 2.69 -24.16
C GLY A 152 10.67 2.60 -24.82
N CYS A 153 10.50 3.33 -25.91
CA CYS A 153 9.25 3.28 -26.69
C CYS A 153 9.00 1.87 -27.23
N ALA A 154 7.83 1.30 -26.94
CA ALA A 154 7.48 -0.06 -27.36
C ALA A 154 7.37 -0.22 -28.88
N VAL A 155 7.29 0.89 -29.65
CA VAL A 155 7.16 0.87 -31.12
C VAL A 155 8.49 1.11 -31.83
N CYS A 156 9.24 2.15 -31.43
CA CYS A 156 10.47 2.56 -32.13
C CYS A 156 11.75 2.41 -31.32
N GLY A 157 11.67 1.98 -30.05
CA GLY A 157 12.83 1.81 -29.17
C GLY A 157 13.44 3.11 -28.65
N ALA A 158 12.88 4.28 -28.93
CA ALA A 158 13.42 5.55 -28.44
C ALA A 158 13.56 5.54 -26.90
N PRO A 159 14.70 6.00 -26.33
CA PRO A 159 14.96 5.85 -24.90
C PRO A 159 14.22 6.85 -23.99
N ALA A 160 13.66 7.90 -24.57
CA ALA A 160 12.97 8.98 -23.86
C ALA A 160 11.59 9.30 -24.46
N PRO A 161 10.64 8.35 -24.41
CA PRO A 161 9.27 8.59 -24.88
C PRO A 161 8.52 9.52 -23.91
N GLU A 162 7.53 10.24 -24.44
CA GLU A 162 6.81 11.28 -23.69
C GLU A 162 5.44 10.85 -23.17
N ARG A 163 5.07 9.57 -23.36
CA ARG A 163 3.76 9.06 -22.94
C ARG A 163 3.88 7.67 -22.29
N PHE A 164 3.01 7.43 -21.33
CA PHE A 164 2.81 6.12 -20.70
C PHE A 164 1.42 5.59 -21.08
N ASP A 165 1.37 4.43 -21.72
CA ASP A 165 0.13 3.69 -21.97
C ASP A 165 -0.23 2.92 -20.71
N VAL A 166 -1.35 3.32 -20.09
CA VAL A 166 -1.77 2.80 -18.78
C VAL A 166 -2.20 1.34 -18.85
N ARG A 167 -2.90 0.95 -19.91
CA ARG A 167 -3.40 -0.42 -20.04
C ARG A 167 -2.28 -1.41 -20.32
N GLY A 168 -1.39 -1.04 -21.23
CA GLY A 168 -0.27 -1.89 -21.60
C GLY A 168 0.89 -1.88 -20.63
N GLY A 169 0.98 -0.89 -19.72
CA GLY A 169 2.13 -0.70 -18.86
C GLY A 169 3.42 -0.41 -19.63
N ILE A 170 3.32 0.26 -20.78
CA ILE A 170 4.42 0.49 -21.73
C ILE A 170 4.61 1.97 -22.05
N LEU A 171 5.79 2.29 -22.59
CA LEU A 171 6.14 3.64 -23.01
C LEU A 171 5.89 3.82 -24.52
N CYS A 172 5.47 5.01 -24.92
CA CYS A 172 5.34 5.37 -26.34
C CYS A 172 5.70 6.84 -26.61
N CYS A 173 6.25 7.10 -27.79
CA CYS A 173 6.44 8.45 -28.30
C CYS A 173 5.11 9.09 -28.68
N THR A 174 5.07 10.42 -28.71
CA THR A 174 3.89 11.16 -29.18
C THR A 174 3.53 10.81 -30.64
N SER A 175 4.54 10.55 -31.50
CA SER A 175 4.38 10.18 -32.89
C SER A 175 4.12 8.68 -33.11
N CYS A 176 4.37 7.82 -32.13
CA CYS A 176 4.14 6.38 -32.25
C CYS A 176 2.75 6.00 -31.80
N SER A 177 2.04 5.22 -32.62
CA SER A 177 0.72 4.69 -32.28
C SER A 177 0.89 3.30 -31.66
N ALA A 178 0.57 3.17 -30.37
CA ALA A 178 0.58 1.90 -29.64
C ALA A 178 -0.85 1.51 -29.27
N GLY A 179 -1.71 1.23 -30.23
CA GLY A 179 -3.09 0.78 -29.99
C GLY A 179 -4.05 1.86 -29.46
N GLU A 180 -5.26 1.43 -29.07
CA GLU A 180 -6.28 2.25 -28.42
C GLU A 180 -6.13 2.09 -26.88
N GLY A 181 -5.82 3.18 -26.14
CA GLY A 181 -5.71 3.15 -24.71
C GLY A 181 -5.50 4.53 -24.11
N LEU A 182 -5.70 4.63 -22.79
CA LEU A 182 -5.41 5.86 -22.05
C LEU A 182 -3.90 6.06 -21.97
N ARG A 183 -3.44 7.20 -22.52
CA ARG A 183 -2.04 7.59 -22.52
C ARG A 183 -1.85 8.84 -21.71
N LEU A 184 -1.08 8.77 -20.67
CA LEU A 184 -0.75 9.89 -19.79
C LEU A 184 0.57 10.53 -20.23
N PRO A 185 0.71 11.87 -20.09
CA PRO A 185 1.95 12.57 -20.38
C PRO A 185 3.04 12.12 -19.40
N LEU A 186 4.26 12.02 -19.89
CA LEU A 186 5.41 11.55 -19.13
C LEU A 186 6.64 12.39 -19.44
N SER A 187 7.09 13.19 -18.48
CA SER A 187 8.35 13.91 -18.56
C SER A 187 9.54 13.00 -18.22
N ALA A 188 10.75 13.43 -18.63
CA ALA A 188 11.98 12.73 -18.31
C ALA A 188 12.17 12.56 -16.77
N GLY A 189 11.75 13.56 -15.97
CA GLY A 189 11.80 13.48 -14.50
C GLY A 189 10.87 12.41 -13.95
N ALA A 190 9.62 12.36 -14.43
CA ALA A 190 8.66 11.33 -14.01
C ALA A 190 9.12 9.93 -14.43
N LEU A 191 9.63 9.77 -15.66
CA LEU A 191 10.19 8.49 -16.13
C LEU A 191 11.39 8.03 -15.28
N ALA A 192 12.31 8.95 -14.95
CA ALA A 192 13.44 8.63 -14.09
C ALA A 192 12.98 8.18 -12.68
N ALA A 193 11.96 8.86 -12.12
CA ALA A 193 11.37 8.46 -10.84
C ALA A 193 10.69 7.08 -10.91
N MET A 194 9.92 6.80 -11.95
CA MET A 194 9.31 5.47 -12.17
C MET A 194 10.38 4.38 -12.25
N ARG A 195 11.44 4.58 -13.05
CA ARG A 195 12.57 3.64 -13.15
C ARG A 195 13.25 3.42 -11.80
N TYR A 196 13.47 4.49 -11.05
CA TYR A 196 14.03 4.39 -9.70
C TYR A 196 13.11 3.56 -8.78
N ILE A 197 11.83 3.88 -8.70
CA ILE A 197 10.86 3.20 -7.83
C ILE A 197 10.81 1.69 -8.08
N ILE A 198 10.83 1.26 -9.35
CA ILE A 198 10.71 -0.17 -9.69
C ILE A 198 12.00 -0.95 -9.49
N SER A 199 13.17 -0.30 -9.54
CA SER A 199 14.49 -0.97 -9.53
C SER A 199 15.29 -0.79 -8.25
N CYS A 200 14.96 0.20 -7.39
CA CYS A 200 15.73 0.49 -6.19
C CYS A 200 15.55 -0.57 -5.10
N ASP A 201 16.49 -0.57 -4.16
CA ASP A 201 16.36 -1.34 -2.91
C ASP A 201 15.04 -1.00 -2.19
N PRO A 202 14.26 -2.00 -1.70
CA PRO A 202 12.99 -1.78 -1.02
C PRO A 202 13.03 -0.78 0.15
N LYS A 203 14.17 -0.66 0.84
CA LYS A 203 14.36 0.30 1.93
C LYS A 203 14.50 1.74 1.46
N ARG A 204 14.78 1.95 0.18
CA ARG A 204 15.03 3.27 -0.42
C ARG A 204 13.88 3.76 -1.30
N VAL A 205 12.82 3.00 -1.46
CA VAL A 205 11.72 3.30 -2.39
C VAL A 205 11.06 4.66 -2.14
N PHE A 206 11.07 5.14 -0.90
CA PHE A 206 10.53 6.46 -0.52
C PHE A 206 11.61 7.56 -0.36
N SER A 207 12.86 7.28 -0.79
CA SER A 207 14.01 8.18 -0.57
C SER A 207 14.41 8.97 -1.82
N PHE A 208 13.44 9.43 -2.61
CA PHE A 208 13.67 10.26 -3.81
C PHE A 208 12.99 11.62 -3.68
N ARG A 209 13.42 12.56 -4.53
CA ARG A 209 12.81 13.88 -4.64
C ARG A 209 12.39 14.11 -6.08
N LEU A 210 11.27 14.78 -6.25
CA LEU A 210 10.74 15.14 -7.54
C LEU A 210 10.04 16.49 -7.40
N GLU A 211 10.12 17.34 -8.43
CA GLU A 211 9.61 18.71 -8.38
C GLU A 211 8.83 19.06 -9.65
N GLY A 212 8.07 20.13 -9.57
CA GLY A 212 7.34 20.69 -10.69
C GLY A 212 6.27 19.75 -11.26
N ARG A 213 6.09 19.78 -12.58
CA ARG A 213 5.05 19.00 -13.28
C ARG A 213 5.24 17.49 -13.16
N ALA A 214 6.48 17.04 -13.01
CA ALA A 214 6.82 15.61 -12.93
C ALA A 214 6.17 14.93 -11.70
N VAL A 215 5.93 15.67 -10.62
CA VAL A 215 5.20 15.18 -9.44
C VAL A 215 3.79 14.78 -9.82
N LYS A 216 3.06 15.68 -10.50
CA LYS A 216 1.70 15.42 -10.92
C LYS A 216 1.64 14.24 -11.90
N GLU A 217 2.53 14.23 -12.90
CA GLU A 217 2.60 13.16 -13.90
C GLU A 217 2.84 11.80 -13.24
N LEU A 218 3.78 11.70 -12.29
CA LEU A 218 4.06 10.48 -11.54
C LEU A 218 2.84 10.01 -10.74
N CYS A 219 2.18 10.95 -10.01
CA CYS A 219 1.01 10.64 -9.20
C CYS A 219 -0.17 10.16 -10.04
N ASP A 220 -0.45 10.86 -11.16
CA ASP A 220 -1.54 10.51 -12.07
C ASP A 220 -1.30 9.13 -12.71
N ILE A 221 -0.05 8.87 -13.14
CA ILE A 221 0.33 7.58 -13.74
C ILE A 221 0.21 6.45 -12.72
N ALA A 222 0.79 6.60 -11.53
CA ALA A 222 0.84 5.54 -10.52
C ALA A 222 -0.56 5.14 -10.07
N GLU A 223 -1.42 6.12 -9.76
CA GLU A 223 -2.80 5.89 -9.34
C GLU A 223 -3.62 5.22 -10.45
N THR A 224 -3.59 5.81 -11.65
CA THR A 224 -4.38 5.29 -12.77
C THR A 224 -3.91 3.90 -13.19
N TYR A 225 -2.59 3.67 -13.16
CA TYR A 225 -2.01 2.37 -13.50
C TYR A 225 -2.46 1.29 -12.52
N LEU A 226 -2.29 1.51 -11.21
CA LEU A 226 -2.70 0.52 -10.21
C LEU A 226 -4.19 0.19 -10.32
N GLN A 227 -5.06 1.21 -10.42
CA GLN A 227 -6.51 0.99 -10.55
C GLN A 227 -6.88 0.25 -11.84
N THR A 228 -6.20 0.56 -12.95
CA THR A 228 -6.43 -0.10 -14.23
C THR A 228 -6.01 -1.57 -14.21
N GLN A 229 -4.83 -1.87 -13.64
CA GLN A 229 -4.34 -3.25 -13.56
C GLN A 229 -5.18 -4.11 -12.62
N LEU A 230 -5.72 -3.53 -11.55
CA LEU A 230 -6.58 -4.24 -10.61
C LEU A 230 -8.07 -4.23 -11.02
N GLU A 231 -8.43 -3.50 -12.08
CA GLU A 231 -9.82 -3.28 -12.52
C GLU A 231 -10.74 -2.83 -11.38
N ARG A 232 -10.21 -1.97 -10.48
CA ARG A 232 -10.86 -1.68 -9.21
C ARG A 232 -10.53 -0.29 -8.68
N GLY A 233 -11.53 0.39 -8.09
CA GLY A 233 -11.36 1.60 -7.30
C GLY A 233 -11.19 1.30 -5.80
N PHE A 234 -10.85 2.33 -5.03
CA PHE A 234 -10.64 2.25 -3.58
C PHE A 234 -11.42 3.37 -2.89
N TYR A 235 -12.41 3.01 -2.07
CA TYR A 235 -13.22 3.99 -1.34
C TYR A 235 -12.41 4.83 -0.34
N THR A 236 -11.32 4.28 0.22
CA THR A 236 -10.42 5.02 1.10
C THR A 236 -9.58 6.04 0.33
N LEU A 237 -9.25 5.77 -0.94
CA LEU A 237 -8.60 6.75 -1.81
C LEU A 237 -9.55 7.90 -2.15
N ASP A 238 -10.82 7.59 -2.45
CA ASP A 238 -11.83 8.61 -2.73
C ASP A 238 -12.03 9.52 -1.51
N PHE A 239 -12.05 8.94 -0.31
CA PHE A 239 -12.10 9.70 0.93
C PHE A 239 -10.84 10.58 1.12
N TYR A 240 -9.64 10.02 0.91
CA TYR A 240 -8.41 10.81 0.99
C TYR A 240 -8.43 11.99 0.01
N LYS A 241 -8.88 11.77 -1.22
CA LYS A 241 -8.96 12.82 -2.25
C LYS A 241 -10.00 13.90 -1.90
N SER A 242 -11.08 13.54 -1.22
CA SER A 242 -12.08 14.53 -0.78
C SER A 242 -11.51 15.51 0.25
N LEU A 243 -10.61 15.05 1.14
CA LEU A 243 -9.95 15.91 2.12
C LEU A 243 -8.96 16.92 1.50
N LEU A 244 -8.37 16.58 0.34
CA LEU A 244 -7.42 17.47 -0.34
C LEU A 244 -8.11 18.58 -1.15
N ASN A 245 -9.42 18.46 -1.40
CA ASN A 245 -10.19 19.41 -2.22
C ASN A 245 -11.04 20.38 -1.36
N GLU A 246 -10.93 20.29 -0.03
CA GLU A 246 -11.48 21.26 0.94
C GLU A 246 -10.44 22.33 1.31
#